data_c4a6a5f6cdcd2508c7b66bd1a78ef7b4
#
_entry.id   c4a6a5f6cdcd2508c7b66bd1a78ef7b4
#
_cell.length_a   1.000
_cell.length_b   1.000
_cell.length_c   1.000
_cell.angle_alpha   90.00
_cell.angle_beta   90.00
_cell.angle_gamma   90.00
#
_symmetry.space_group_name_H-M   'P 1'
#
loop_
_entity.id
_entity.type
_entity.pdbx_description
1 polymer ?
#
loop_
_entity_poly.entity_id
_entity_poly.type
_entity_poly.pdbx_seq_one_letter_code
_entity_poly.pdbx_strand_id
1 'polypeptide(L)'
;MTNAVIYARYSTDMQSDASIEDQIRMCKERAEKDGYTVINCYSDHAISGASMMRPGIQMMMQDAAAGKFTMVYAEALDRMSRDQEDIAAIFKRMSFSDVAITTLSEGEISQLHIGLKGTMNALFLKDLADKTRLGLRGRVEQGKSGGGKCYGYDIIPGDEKGGRTINKAEAAIVVRICREYATGKSPKAIAQQLNKEGIAGPTGNGWGPSTINGNRNRGTGIVNNELYIGKLVWNRLRYLKDPNTGKRVSKLNDERIGSFRTYRI
;
A
#
# COMPACT_ATOMS: atom_id res chain seq x y z
N MET A 1 -43.02 -12.96 3.46
CA MET A 1 -41.77 -13.09 2.63
C MET A 1 -40.65 -12.41 3.39
N THR A 2 -39.49 -13.05 3.46
CA THR A 2 -38.36 -12.51 4.24
C THR A 2 -37.57 -11.56 3.33
N ASN A 3 -37.40 -10.31 3.77
CA ASN A 3 -36.75 -9.29 2.97
C ASN A 3 -35.24 -9.43 3.03
N ALA A 4 -34.57 -9.34 1.89
CA ALA A 4 -33.12 -9.29 1.77
C ALA A 4 -32.67 -8.05 1.01
N VAL A 5 -31.39 -7.73 1.16
CA VAL A 5 -30.71 -6.68 0.39
C VAL A 5 -29.39 -7.20 -0.16
N ILE A 6 -28.85 -6.52 -1.17
CA ILE A 6 -27.58 -6.86 -1.76
C ILE A 6 -26.61 -5.71 -1.52
N TYR A 7 -25.33 -6.06 -1.24
CA TYR A 7 -24.24 -5.12 -1.22
C TYR A 7 -23.18 -5.50 -2.24
N ALA A 8 -22.81 -4.56 -3.13
CA ALA A 8 -21.83 -4.74 -4.18
C ALA A 8 -20.78 -3.61 -4.17
N ARG A 9 -19.52 -3.91 -4.55
CA ARG A 9 -18.45 -2.91 -4.58
C ARG A 9 -17.31 -3.29 -5.55
N TYR A 10 -16.73 -2.29 -6.19
CA TYR A 10 -15.39 -2.40 -6.81
C TYR A 10 -14.42 -1.33 -6.28
N SER A 11 -13.12 -1.55 -6.43
CA SER A 11 -12.08 -0.76 -5.75
C SER A 11 -11.11 -0.03 -6.68
N THR A 12 -11.22 -0.19 -8.00
CA THR A 12 -10.29 0.41 -8.98
C THR A 12 -11.01 0.87 -10.22
N ASP A 13 -10.56 2.00 -10.79
CA ASP A 13 -11.08 2.57 -12.05
C ASP A 13 -10.92 1.64 -13.27
N MET A 14 -10.20 0.52 -13.11
CA MET A 14 -10.03 -0.52 -14.13
C MET A 14 -11.16 -1.58 -14.11
N GLN A 15 -12.02 -1.58 -13.08
CA GLN A 15 -13.20 -2.43 -12.99
C GLN A 15 -14.43 -1.59 -13.36
N SER A 16 -15.20 -2.05 -14.34
CA SER A 16 -16.37 -1.35 -14.89
C SER A 16 -17.63 -1.54 -14.03
N ASP A 17 -18.63 -0.70 -14.25
CA ASP A 17 -19.98 -0.85 -13.69
C ASP A 17 -20.60 -2.23 -13.99
N ALA A 18 -20.24 -2.85 -15.12
CA ALA A 18 -20.60 -4.23 -15.44
C ALA A 18 -20.20 -5.23 -14.34
N SER A 19 -19.11 -4.98 -13.60
CA SER A 19 -18.69 -5.82 -12.47
C SER A 19 -19.65 -5.74 -11.27
N ILE A 20 -20.29 -4.59 -11.04
CA ILE A 20 -21.32 -4.44 -9.98
C ILE A 20 -22.61 -5.12 -10.41
N GLU A 21 -23.02 -4.93 -11.66
CA GLU A 21 -24.24 -5.54 -12.21
C GLU A 21 -24.16 -7.07 -12.15
N ASP A 22 -23.02 -7.67 -12.49
CA ASP A 22 -22.78 -9.10 -12.36
C ASP A 22 -22.85 -9.58 -10.91
N GLN A 23 -22.21 -8.86 -9.98
CA GLN A 23 -22.30 -9.17 -8.54
C GLN A 23 -23.76 -9.16 -8.06
N ILE A 24 -24.52 -8.12 -8.43
CA ILE A 24 -25.93 -7.98 -8.05
C ILE A 24 -26.76 -9.12 -8.67
N ARG A 25 -26.57 -9.44 -9.95
CA ARG A 25 -27.27 -10.51 -10.63
C ARG A 25 -27.07 -11.86 -9.94
N MET A 26 -25.82 -12.24 -9.68
CA MET A 26 -25.47 -13.48 -9.00
C MET A 26 -26.04 -13.55 -7.58
N CYS A 27 -26.00 -12.44 -6.83
CA CYS A 27 -26.58 -12.36 -5.50
C CYS A 27 -28.11 -12.45 -5.52
N LYS A 28 -28.78 -11.89 -6.54
CA LYS A 28 -30.24 -12.03 -6.73
C LYS A 28 -30.65 -13.49 -6.96
N GLU A 29 -29.96 -14.17 -7.89
CA GLU A 29 -30.21 -15.58 -8.17
C GLU A 29 -30.04 -16.46 -6.92
N ARG A 30 -29.06 -16.13 -6.07
CA ARG A 30 -28.86 -16.82 -4.81
C ARG A 30 -29.97 -16.53 -3.80
N ALA A 31 -30.34 -15.26 -3.62
CA ALA A 31 -31.41 -14.86 -2.70
C ALA A 31 -32.75 -15.51 -3.07
N GLU A 32 -33.08 -15.57 -4.35
CA GLU A 32 -34.29 -16.23 -4.87
C GLU A 32 -34.29 -17.74 -4.55
N LYS A 33 -33.17 -18.43 -4.75
CA LYS A 33 -33.01 -19.85 -4.39
C LYS A 33 -33.18 -20.09 -2.89
N ASP A 34 -32.73 -19.16 -2.07
CA ASP A 34 -32.86 -19.24 -0.61
C ASP A 34 -34.25 -18.76 -0.12
N GLY A 35 -35.17 -18.35 -1.01
CA GLY A 35 -36.55 -17.95 -0.70
C GLY A 35 -36.70 -16.51 -0.19
N TYR A 36 -35.72 -15.64 -0.43
CA TYR A 36 -35.74 -14.24 -0.04
C TYR A 36 -36.18 -13.32 -1.18
N THR A 37 -36.88 -12.24 -0.81
CA THR A 37 -37.20 -11.15 -1.75
C THR A 37 -36.21 -10.01 -1.59
N VAL A 38 -35.47 -9.70 -2.65
CA VAL A 38 -34.51 -8.57 -2.68
C VAL A 38 -35.28 -7.26 -2.81
N ILE A 39 -35.24 -6.42 -1.78
CA ILE A 39 -35.96 -5.13 -1.72
C ILE A 39 -35.09 -3.94 -2.08
N ASN A 40 -33.76 -4.05 -1.94
CA ASN A 40 -32.83 -2.97 -2.27
C ASN A 40 -31.42 -3.51 -2.60
N CYS A 41 -30.64 -2.71 -3.35
CA CYS A 41 -29.23 -2.96 -3.64
C CYS A 41 -28.42 -1.71 -3.25
N TYR A 42 -27.41 -1.90 -2.39
CA TYR A 42 -26.45 -0.86 -2.02
C TYR A 42 -25.16 -1.08 -2.75
N SER A 43 -24.56 -0.01 -3.24
CA SER A 43 -23.27 -0.09 -3.95
C SER A 43 -22.35 1.06 -3.61
N ASP A 44 -21.05 0.77 -3.65
CA ASP A 44 -19.99 1.78 -3.52
C ASP A 44 -19.02 1.64 -4.70
N HIS A 45 -18.92 2.70 -5.52
CA HIS A 45 -18.14 2.76 -6.75
C HIS A 45 -16.78 3.40 -6.50
N ALA A 46 -15.69 2.80 -7.03
CA ALA A 46 -14.33 3.34 -7.00
C ALA A 46 -13.81 3.75 -5.61
N ILE A 47 -14.38 3.21 -4.51
CA ILE A 47 -13.98 3.51 -3.14
C ILE A 47 -13.19 2.33 -2.55
N SER A 48 -12.01 2.63 -1.98
CA SER A 48 -11.19 1.62 -1.30
C SER A 48 -11.98 0.91 -0.19
N GLY A 49 -11.85 -0.41 -0.12
CA GLY A 49 -12.42 -1.22 0.96
C GLY A 49 -11.81 -0.99 2.35
N ALA A 50 -10.84 -0.07 2.47
CA ALA A 50 -10.15 0.24 3.72
C ALA A 50 -10.78 1.37 4.53
N SER A 51 -12.05 1.73 4.28
CA SER A 51 -12.75 2.79 5.02
C SER A 51 -14.21 2.42 5.25
N MET A 52 -14.67 2.57 6.49
CA MET A 52 -16.09 2.49 6.89
C MET A 52 -16.93 3.70 6.43
N MET A 53 -16.30 4.77 5.92
CA MET A 53 -16.95 6.01 5.50
C MET A 53 -17.56 5.92 4.09
N ARG A 54 -18.02 4.74 3.67
CA ARG A 54 -18.64 4.50 2.37
C ARG A 54 -20.15 4.71 2.45
N PRO A 55 -20.75 5.56 1.57
CA PRO A 55 -22.18 5.87 1.64
C PRO A 55 -23.09 4.65 1.57
N GLY A 56 -22.84 3.71 0.64
CA GLY A 56 -23.66 2.52 0.47
C GLY A 56 -23.67 1.63 1.70
N ILE A 57 -22.51 1.37 2.33
CA ILE A 57 -22.46 0.55 3.54
C ILE A 57 -23.10 1.27 4.75
N GLN A 58 -22.98 2.60 4.82
CA GLN A 58 -23.61 3.39 5.88
C GLN A 58 -25.14 3.37 5.77
N MET A 59 -25.69 3.55 4.56
CA MET A 59 -27.13 3.45 4.30
C MET A 59 -27.65 2.04 4.63
N MET A 60 -26.94 1.01 4.20
CA MET A 60 -27.30 -0.38 4.51
C MET A 60 -27.38 -0.62 6.03
N MET A 61 -26.40 -0.13 6.79
CA MET A 61 -26.40 -0.26 8.26
C MET A 61 -27.53 0.52 8.93
N GLN A 62 -27.89 1.70 8.42
CA GLN A 62 -29.03 2.48 8.92
C GLN A 62 -30.35 1.74 8.67
N ASP A 63 -30.53 1.19 7.49
CA ASP A 63 -31.72 0.45 7.11
C ASP A 63 -31.84 -0.89 7.86
N ALA A 64 -30.72 -1.55 8.17
CA ALA A 64 -30.67 -2.70 9.07
C ALA A 64 -31.14 -2.34 10.48
N ALA A 65 -30.64 -1.24 11.04
CA ALA A 65 -31.06 -0.76 12.36
C ALA A 65 -32.56 -0.35 12.40
N ALA A 66 -33.13 0.04 11.26
CA ALA A 66 -34.57 0.32 11.10
C ALA A 66 -35.43 -0.95 10.86
N GLY A 67 -34.82 -2.13 10.82
CA GLY A 67 -35.53 -3.41 10.68
C GLY A 67 -36.15 -3.64 9.29
N LYS A 68 -35.63 -3.02 8.23
CA LYS A 68 -36.21 -3.10 6.89
C LYS A 68 -36.01 -4.47 6.22
N PHE A 69 -34.98 -5.21 6.61
CA PHE A 69 -34.60 -6.51 6.07
C PHE A 69 -33.92 -7.38 7.13
N THR A 70 -33.83 -8.68 6.88
CA THR A 70 -33.22 -9.66 7.79
C THR A 70 -32.03 -10.39 7.21
N MET A 71 -31.70 -10.12 5.94
CA MET A 71 -30.59 -10.79 5.23
C MET A 71 -29.84 -9.82 4.32
N VAL A 72 -28.52 -9.93 4.33
CA VAL A 72 -27.62 -9.25 3.37
C VAL A 72 -26.91 -10.28 2.52
N TYR A 73 -26.95 -10.11 1.20
CA TYR A 73 -26.13 -10.87 0.26
C TYR A 73 -25.00 -10.03 -0.29
N ALA A 74 -23.81 -10.65 -0.43
CA ALA A 74 -22.66 -10.08 -1.11
C ALA A 74 -21.90 -11.18 -1.87
N GLU A 75 -21.07 -10.83 -2.85
CA GLU A 75 -20.24 -11.80 -3.58
C GLU A 75 -19.25 -12.49 -2.63
N ALA A 76 -18.53 -11.71 -1.81
CA ALA A 76 -17.58 -12.18 -0.82
C ALA A 76 -17.42 -11.16 0.31
N LEU A 77 -16.88 -11.57 1.45
CA LEU A 77 -16.64 -10.67 2.59
C LEU A 77 -15.74 -9.48 2.27
N ASP A 78 -14.78 -9.64 1.36
CA ASP A 78 -13.86 -8.56 0.96
C ASP A 78 -14.55 -7.46 0.13
N ARG A 79 -15.76 -7.69 -0.38
CA ARG A 79 -16.63 -6.65 -0.93
C ARG A 79 -17.14 -5.73 0.17
N MET A 80 -17.46 -6.27 1.31
CA MET A 80 -17.92 -5.48 2.46
C MET A 80 -16.78 -4.69 3.10
N SER A 81 -15.64 -5.31 3.41
CA SER A 81 -14.41 -4.62 3.77
C SER A 81 -13.18 -5.52 3.55
N ARG A 82 -12.00 -4.89 3.39
CA ARG A 82 -10.69 -5.57 3.42
C ARG A 82 -10.03 -5.47 4.79
N ASP A 83 -10.54 -4.62 5.65
CA ASP A 83 -10.07 -4.44 7.02
C ASP A 83 -10.84 -5.37 7.96
N GLN A 84 -10.12 -6.09 8.80
CA GLN A 84 -10.72 -7.05 9.74
C GLN A 84 -11.57 -6.36 10.81
N GLU A 85 -11.14 -5.19 11.28
CA GLU A 85 -11.87 -4.42 12.30
C GLU A 85 -13.22 -3.95 11.74
N ASP A 86 -13.23 -3.45 10.50
CA ASP A 86 -14.44 -3.03 9.80
C ASP A 86 -15.41 -4.18 9.62
N ILE A 87 -14.92 -5.35 9.12
CA ILE A 87 -15.76 -6.54 8.93
C ILE A 87 -16.37 -6.98 10.25
N ALA A 88 -15.58 -7.04 11.33
CA ALA A 88 -16.09 -7.40 12.65
C ALA A 88 -17.11 -6.38 13.19
N ALA A 89 -16.91 -5.08 12.92
CA ALA A 89 -17.84 -4.04 13.31
C ALA A 89 -19.17 -4.13 12.53
N ILE A 90 -19.12 -4.37 11.21
CA ILE A 90 -20.28 -4.58 10.36
C ILE A 90 -21.07 -5.81 10.87
N PHE A 91 -20.39 -6.94 11.06
CA PHE A 91 -20.99 -8.18 11.52
C PHE A 91 -21.71 -8.00 12.88
N LYS A 92 -21.05 -7.34 13.86
CA LYS A 92 -21.65 -7.06 15.17
C LYS A 92 -22.92 -6.21 15.05
N ARG A 93 -22.91 -5.18 14.20
CA ARG A 93 -24.08 -4.31 14.00
C ARG A 93 -25.22 -5.05 13.30
N MET A 94 -24.92 -5.86 12.28
CA MET A 94 -25.93 -6.69 11.61
C MET A 94 -26.54 -7.71 12.58
N SER A 95 -25.71 -8.42 13.35
CA SER A 95 -26.18 -9.37 14.37
C SER A 95 -27.01 -8.69 15.47
N PHE A 96 -26.65 -7.46 15.86
CA PHE A 96 -27.46 -6.69 16.84
C PHE A 96 -28.85 -6.31 16.29
N SER A 97 -28.97 -6.17 14.97
CA SER A 97 -30.24 -5.85 14.27
C SER A 97 -30.96 -7.10 13.76
N ASP A 98 -30.56 -8.30 14.21
CA ASP A 98 -31.08 -9.61 13.75
C ASP A 98 -30.99 -9.81 12.22
N VAL A 99 -29.95 -9.26 11.63
CA VAL A 99 -29.66 -9.38 10.20
C VAL A 99 -28.50 -10.37 9.99
N ALA A 100 -28.76 -11.44 9.25
CA ALA A 100 -27.74 -12.39 8.82
C ALA A 100 -27.02 -11.88 7.56
N ILE A 101 -25.79 -12.35 7.38
CA ILE A 101 -24.97 -12.06 6.18
C ILE A 101 -24.67 -13.37 5.48
N THR A 102 -24.94 -13.44 4.19
CA THR A 102 -24.58 -14.56 3.32
C THR A 102 -23.75 -14.07 2.14
N THR A 103 -22.66 -14.75 1.84
CA THR A 103 -21.87 -14.48 0.66
C THR A 103 -21.89 -15.65 -0.31
N LEU A 104 -21.62 -15.38 -1.58
CA LEU A 104 -21.56 -16.44 -2.60
C LEU A 104 -20.33 -17.33 -2.38
N SER A 105 -19.22 -16.73 -1.93
CA SER A 105 -17.94 -17.41 -1.77
C SER A 105 -17.83 -18.23 -0.49
N GLU A 106 -18.37 -17.72 0.63
CA GLU A 106 -18.20 -18.30 1.97
C GLU A 106 -19.49 -18.91 2.54
N GLY A 107 -20.66 -18.66 1.92
CA GLY A 107 -21.96 -19.03 2.46
C GLY A 107 -22.42 -18.11 3.59
N GLU A 108 -23.20 -18.63 4.55
CA GLU A 108 -23.64 -17.89 5.73
C GLU A 108 -22.45 -17.54 6.63
N ILE A 109 -22.35 -16.27 6.98
CA ILE A 109 -21.20 -15.74 7.74
C ILE A 109 -21.45 -15.88 9.24
N SER A 110 -20.53 -16.56 9.90
CA SER A 110 -20.48 -16.68 11.36
C SER A 110 -19.30 -15.93 11.95
N GLN A 111 -19.28 -15.77 13.27
CA GLN A 111 -18.14 -15.19 13.99
C GLN A 111 -16.82 -15.96 13.74
N LEU A 112 -16.90 -17.26 13.50
CA LEU A 112 -15.75 -18.09 13.15
C LEU A 112 -15.15 -17.66 11.81
N HIS A 113 -15.98 -17.42 10.78
CA HIS A 113 -15.53 -16.95 9.46
C HIS A 113 -14.80 -15.62 9.57
N ILE A 114 -15.34 -14.67 10.38
CA ILE A 114 -14.71 -13.37 10.62
C ILE A 114 -13.32 -13.53 11.24
N GLY A 115 -13.20 -14.30 12.30
CA GLY A 115 -11.93 -14.55 13.00
C GLY A 115 -10.90 -15.26 12.13
N LEU A 116 -11.31 -16.32 11.45
CA LEU A 116 -10.43 -17.15 10.62
C LEU A 116 -9.92 -16.37 9.39
N LYS A 117 -10.82 -15.70 8.66
CA LYS A 117 -10.44 -14.94 7.46
C LYS A 117 -9.49 -13.79 7.79
N GLY A 118 -9.73 -13.08 8.89
CA GLY A 118 -8.83 -12.03 9.35
C GLY A 118 -7.43 -12.56 9.68
N THR A 119 -7.35 -13.66 10.39
CA THR A 119 -6.07 -14.31 10.73
C THR A 119 -5.35 -14.81 9.48
N MET A 120 -6.05 -15.46 8.56
CA MET A 120 -5.48 -15.94 7.29
C MET A 120 -4.96 -14.79 6.42
N ASN A 121 -5.70 -13.69 6.30
CA ASN A 121 -5.26 -12.51 5.56
C ASN A 121 -3.99 -11.90 6.19
N ALA A 122 -3.93 -11.78 7.51
CA ALA A 122 -2.74 -11.28 8.21
C ALA A 122 -1.52 -12.18 7.98
N LEU A 123 -1.69 -13.51 8.02
CA LEU A 123 -0.64 -14.48 7.74
C LEU A 123 -0.18 -14.40 6.27
N PHE A 124 -1.12 -14.32 5.33
CA PHE A 124 -0.80 -14.18 3.91
C PHE A 124 0.00 -12.90 3.61
N LEU A 125 -0.41 -11.76 4.16
CA LEU A 125 0.31 -10.49 3.99
C LEU A 125 1.72 -10.55 4.60
N LYS A 126 1.86 -11.20 5.76
CA LYS A 126 3.17 -11.42 6.40
C LYS A 126 4.05 -12.29 5.50
N ASP A 127 3.54 -13.42 5.02
CA ASP A 127 4.29 -14.35 4.16
C ASP A 127 4.72 -13.68 2.84
N LEU A 128 3.84 -12.90 2.22
CA LEU A 128 4.14 -12.10 1.03
C LEU A 128 5.25 -11.06 1.30
N ALA A 129 5.18 -10.38 2.45
CA ALA A 129 6.20 -9.41 2.86
C ALA A 129 7.55 -10.09 3.10
N ASP A 130 7.57 -11.26 3.74
CA ASP A 130 8.77 -12.03 4.02
C ASP A 130 9.40 -12.58 2.74
N LYS A 131 8.60 -13.12 1.81
CA LYS A 131 9.06 -13.55 0.47
C LYS A 131 9.63 -12.40 -0.35
N THR A 132 8.95 -11.25 -0.36
CA THR A 132 9.43 -10.04 -1.05
C THR A 132 10.75 -9.57 -0.46
N ARG A 133 10.87 -9.55 0.88
CA ARG A 133 12.10 -9.16 1.58
C ARG A 133 13.24 -10.12 1.27
N LEU A 134 12.98 -11.43 1.25
CA LEU A 134 13.97 -12.44 0.89
C LEU A 134 14.48 -12.27 -0.54
N GLY A 135 13.58 -12.05 -1.51
CA GLY A 135 13.93 -11.78 -2.90
C GLY A 135 14.77 -10.51 -3.06
N LEU A 136 14.39 -9.42 -2.39
CA LEU A 136 15.16 -8.17 -2.39
C LEU A 136 16.55 -8.36 -1.76
N ARG A 137 16.64 -9.12 -0.66
CA ARG A 137 17.90 -9.44 -0.01
C ARG A 137 18.85 -10.19 -0.96
N GLY A 138 18.37 -11.23 -1.63
CA GLY A 138 19.17 -11.98 -2.60
C GLY A 138 19.71 -11.09 -3.73
N ARG A 139 18.91 -10.15 -4.21
CA ARG A 139 19.37 -9.17 -5.22
C ARG A 139 20.48 -8.26 -4.70
N VAL A 140 20.31 -7.74 -3.48
CA VAL A 140 21.28 -6.83 -2.86
C VAL A 140 22.60 -7.54 -2.54
N GLU A 141 22.55 -8.81 -2.11
CA GLU A 141 23.73 -9.66 -1.90
C GLU A 141 24.53 -9.89 -3.19
N GLN A 142 23.88 -9.82 -4.34
CA GLN A 142 24.51 -9.84 -5.68
C GLN A 142 24.98 -8.45 -6.15
N GLY A 143 24.96 -7.42 -5.31
CA GLY A 143 25.29 -6.05 -5.70
C GLY A 143 24.22 -5.33 -6.54
N LYS A 144 23.09 -5.97 -6.79
CA LYS A 144 21.98 -5.43 -7.59
C LYS A 144 21.11 -4.45 -6.78
N SER A 145 20.35 -3.61 -7.47
CA SER A 145 19.42 -2.69 -6.83
C SER A 145 18.30 -3.44 -6.09
N GLY A 146 18.08 -3.11 -4.83
CA GLY A 146 16.90 -3.51 -4.06
C GLY A 146 15.66 -2.66 -4.33
N GLY A 147 15.69 -1.77 -5.32
CA GLY A 147 14.64 -0.83 -5.70
C GLY A 147 15.08 0.64 -5.59
N GLY A 148 14.33 1.50 -6.29
CA GLY A 148 14.61 2.94 -6.34
C GLY A 148 15.75 3.34 -7.28
N LYS A 149 15.59 4.54 -7.87
CA LYS A 149 16.64 5.19 -8.65
C LYS A 149 17.59 5.92 -7.70
N CYS A 150 18.86 5.98 -8.07
CA CYS A 150 19.86 6.82 -7.42
C CYS A 150 20.42 7.78 -8.46
N TYR A 151 20.38 9.08 -8.20
CA TYR A 151 20.90 10.09 -9.11
C TYR A 151 22.39 9.82 -9.39
N GLY A 152 22.80 9.90 -10.64
CA GLY A 152 24.16 9.51 -11.07
C GLY A 152 24.29 8.06 -11.52
N TYR A 153 23.23 7.25 -11.41
CA TYR A 153 23.23 5.86 -11.87
C TYR A 153 21.94 5.53 -12.64
N ASP A 154 22.09 4.81 -13.73
CA ASP A 154 21.01 4.19 -14.46
C ASP A 154 20.88 2.71 -14.08
N ILE A 155 19.66 2.18 -14.12
CA ILE A 155 19.40 0.75 -13.90
C ILE A 155 19.49 0.03 -15.24
N ILE A 156 20.26 -1.04 -15.30
CA ILE A 156 20.41 -1.87 -16.50
C ILE A 156 19.12 -2.67 -16.73
N PRO A 157 18.42 -2.52 -17.88
CA PRO A 157 17.28 -3.34 -18.25
C PRO A 157 17.70 -4.75 -18.72
N GLY A 158 16.79 -5.71 -18.71
CA GLY A 158 17.00 -7.06 -19.25
C GLY A 158 17.42 -8.11 -18.22
N ASP A 159 18.25 -9.08 -18.62
CA ASP A 159 18.64 -10.25 -17.80
C ASP A 159 19.52 -9.85 -16.61
N GLU A 160 20.24 -8.75 -16.71
CA GLU A 160 20.99 -8.14 -15.62
C GLU A 160 20.12 -7.22 -14.75
N LYS A 161 18.81 -7.50 -14.67
CA LYS A 161 17.85 -6.66 -13.95
C LYS A 161 18.36 -6.27 -12.57
N GLY A 162 18.53 -4.94 -12.38
CA GLY A 162 18.98 -4.34 -11.13
C GLY A 162 20.45 -4.08 -11.02
N GLY A 163 21.26 -4.38 -12.02
CA GLY A 163 22.60 -3.81 -12.18
C GLY A 163 22.53 -2.29 -12.36
N ARG A 164 23.64 -1.60 -12.10
CA ARG A 164 23.74 -0.14 -12.27
C ARG A 164 24.87 0.20 -13.19
N THR A 165 24.67 1.20 -14.06
CA THR A 165 25.71 1.88 -14.83
C THR A 165 25.81 3.33 -14.39
N ILE A 166 26.96 3.93 -14.54
CA ILE A 166 27.17 5.35 -14.23
C ILE A 166 26.52 6.19 -15.34
N ASN A 167 25.59 7.03 -14.96
CA ASN A 167 25.09 8.12 -15.81
C ASN A 167 26.10 9.27 -15.75
N LYS A 168 26.91 9.41 -16.79
CA LYS A 168 28.04 10.36 -16.82
C LYS A 168 27.60 11.81 -16.56
N ALA A 169 26.45 12.23 -17.09
CA ALA A 169 25.96 13.59 -16.92
C ALA A 169 25.58 13.86 -15.47
N GLU A 170 24.74 12.99 -14.88
CA GLU A 170 24.34 13.11 -13.48
C GLU A 170 25.49 12.89 -12.50
N ALA A 171 26.41 11.96 -12.80
CA ALA A 171 27.58 11.72 -11.96
C ALA A 171 28.51 12.94 -11.88
N ALA A 172 28.68 13.69 -12.97
CA ALA A 172 29.43 14.94 -12.96
C ALA A 172 28.81 15.97 -11.98
N ILE A 173 27.47 16.03 -11.92
CA ILE A 173 26.77 16.91 -10.98
C ILE A 173 26.96 16.42 -9.53
N VAL A 174 26.88 15.12 -9.28
CA VAL A 174 27.19 14.55 -7.95
C VAL A 174 28.58 14.92 -7.48
N VAL A 175 29.59 14.72 -8.32
CA VAL A 175 30.99 15.09 -8.01
C VAL A 175 31.11 16.59 -7.73
N ARG A 176 30.47 17.44 -8.54
CA ARG A 176 30.43 18.89 -8.33
C ARG A 176 29.85 19.24 -6.99
N ILE A 177 28.63 18.68 -6.63
CA ILE A 177 27.98 18.91 -5.34
C ILE A 177 28.90 18.53 -4.18
N CYS A 178 29.55 17.36 -4.25
CA CYS A 178 30.45 16.90 -3.19
C CYS A 178 31.68 17.83 -3.06
N ARG A 179 32.25 18.31 -4.15
CA ARG A 179 33.39 19.27 -4.14
C ARG A 179 32.98 20.62 -3.55
N GLU A 180 31.88 21.20 -4.02
CA GLU A 180 31.39 22.48 -3.53
C GLU A 180 31.00 22.40 -2.02
N TYR A 181 30.43 21.27 -1.59
CA TYR A 181 30.14 21.04 -0.18
C TYR A 181 31.42 20.91 0.66
N ALA A 182 32.43 20.19 0.18
CA ALA A 182 33.71 20.02 0.86
C ALA A 182 34.48 21.34 1.01
N THR A 183 34.29 22.31 0.10
CA THR A 183 34.87 23.66 0.21
C THR A 183 34.07 24.59 1.13
N GLY A 184 33.02 24.08 1.82
CA GLY A 184 32.22 24.81 2.79
C GLY A 184 31.01 25.56 2.22
N LYS A 185 30.69 25.39 0.94
CA LYS A 185 29.48 25.97 0.36
C LYS A 185 28.22 25.33 0.96
N SER A 186 27.24 26.12 1.39
CA SER A 186 26.06 25.61 2.03
C SER A 186 25.15 24.84 1.06
N PRO A 187 24.42 23.79 1.52
CA PRO A 187 23.48 23.05 0.68
C PRO A 187 22.42 23.95 0.00
N LYS A 188 22.01 25.04 0.66
CA LYS A 188 21.09 26.02 0.10
C LYS A 188 21.70 26.75 -1.08
N ALA A 189 22.95 27.22 -0.95
CA ALA A 189 23.65 27.94 -2.01
C ALA A 189 23.93 27.03 -3.22
N ILE A 190 24.30 25.76 -2.97
CA ILE A 190 24.50 24.76 -4.04
C ILE A 190 23.19 24.52 -4.79
N ALA A 191 22.09 24.27 -4.06
CA ALA A 191 20.77 24.06 -4.66
C ALA A 191 20.30 25.25 -5.51
N GLN A 192 20.47 26.47 -5.01
CA GLN A 192 20.10 27.69 -5.74
C GLN A 192 20.93 27.86 -7.03
N GLN A 193 22.22 27.54 -6.96
CA GLN A 193 23.09 27.64 -8.12
C GLN A 193 22.71 26.61 -9.20
N LEU A 194 22.46 25.35 -8.84
CA LEU A 194 22.02 24.31 -9.76
C LEU A 194 20.67 24.66 -10.43
N ASN A 195 19.74 25.22 -9.65
CA ASN A 195 18.45 25.66 -10.18
C ASN A 195 18.60 26.86 -11.15
N LYS A 196 19.47 27.83 -10.84
CA LYS A 196 19.76 28.95 -11.73
C LYS A 196 20.36 28.50 -13.07
N GLU A 197 21.14 27.41 -13.04
CA GLU A 197 21.71 26.81 -14.23
C GLU A 197 20.76 25.89 -15.00
N GLY A 198 19.51 25.71 -14.52
CA GLY A 198 18.50 24.85 -15.15
C GLY A 198 18.79 23.36 -15.04
N ILE A 199 19.66 22.92 -14.11
CA ILE A 199 20.01 21.53 -13.93
C ILE A 199 18.88 20.84 -13.15
N ALA A 200 18.25 19.82 -13.76
CA ALA A 200 17.18 19.05 -13.13
C ALA A 200 17.67 18.21 -11.96
N GLY A 201 16.89 18.19 -10.88
CA GLY A 201 17.15 17.34 -9.71
C GLY A 201 16.72 15.88 -9.90
N PRO A 202 16.91 15.02 -8.88
CA PRO A 202 16.65 13.57 -8.97
C PRO A 202 15.21 13.19 -9.34
N THR A 203 14.24 14.05 -9.12
CA THR A 203 12.80 13.83 -9.44
C THR A 203 12.35 14.56 -10.70
N GLY A 204 13.28 15.15 -11.47
CA GLY A 204 12.96 16.03 -12.61
C GLY A 204 12.58 17.46 -12.21
N ASN A 205 12.39 17.71 -10.93
CA ASN A 205 12.12 19.05 -10.38
C ASN A 205 13.43 19.77 -9.99
N GLY A 206 13.30 20.98 -9.47
CA GLY A 206 14.45 21.72 -8.95
C GLY A 206 15.10 21.05 -7.72
N TRP A 207 16.30 21.55 -7.39
CA TRP A 207 17.07 21.14 -6.22
C TRP A 207 16.59 21.85 -4.96
N GLY A 208 16.42 21.10 -3.87
CA GLY A 208 16.24 21.64 -2.54
C GLY A 208 17.46 21.41 -1.65
N PRO A 209 17.65 22.17 -0.57
CA PRO A 209 18.73 21.94 0.40
C PRO A 209 18.69 20.50 0.96
N SER A 210 17.50 19.97 1.22
CA SER A 210 17.30 18.61 1.72
C SER A 210 17.64 17.52 0.70
N THR A 211 17.57 17.80 -0.59
CA THR A 211 18.02 16.88 -1.65
C THR A 211 19.54 16.72 -1.60
N ILE A 212 20.28 17.76 -1.26
CA ILE A 212 21.74 17.75 -1.15
C ILE A 212 22.17 17.19 0.20
N ASN A 213 21.73 17.81 1.29
CA ASN A 213 22.15 17.49 2.65
C ASN A 213 21.41 16.26 3.23
N GLY A 214 20.10 16.12 2.98
CA GLY A 214 19.30 15.01 3.47
C GLY A 214 19.34 14.83 4.99
N ASN A 215 19.42 13.56 5.40
CA ASN A 215 19.52 13.15 6.81
C ASN A 215 20.57 12.06 6.96
N ARG A 216 21.62 12.33 7.74
CA ARG A 216 22.76 11.43 7.96
C ARG A 216 22.37 10.06 8.50
N ASN A 217 21.50 10.02 9.51
CA ASN A 217 21.08 8.75 10.12
C ASN A 217 20.27 7.88 9.15
N ARG A 218 19.54 8.51 8.24
CA ARG A 218 18.76 7.82 7.22
C ARG A 218 19.57 7.50 5.95
N GLY A 219 20.75 8.09 5.79
CA GLY A 219 21.56 7.97 4.57
C GLY A 219 20.87 8.58 3.34
N THR A 220 20.09 9.64 3.53
CA THR A 220 19.41 10.36 2.45
C THR A 220 20.12 11.65 2.08
N GLY A 221 19.85 12.15 0.88
CA GLY A 221 20.58 13.29 0.31
C GLY A 221 21.86 12.85 -0.41
N ILE A 222 22.35 13.70 -1.32
CA ILE A 222 23.54 13.38 -2.14
C ILE A 222 24.76 13.13 -1.25
N VAL A 223 25.03 14.00 -0.30
CA VAL A 223 26.27 13.96 0.53
C VAL A 223 26.28 12.84 1.58
N ASN A 224 25.12 12.24 1.89
CA ASN A 224 25.03 11.16 2.88
C ASN A 224 24.71 9.80 2.25
N ASN A 225 24.62 9.72 0.93
CA ASN A 225 24.35 8.46 0.25
C ASN A 225 25.63 7.64 0.08
N GLU A 226 25.72 6.59 0.85
CA GLU A 226 26.92 5.72 0.88
C GLU A 226 27.15 4.96 -0.43
N LEU A 227 26.17 4.92 -1.34
CA LEU A 227 26.33 4.32 -2.66
C LEU A 227 27.45 5.00 -3.46
N TYR A 228 27.64 6.32 -3.31
CA TYR A 228 28.69 7.08 -4.01
C TYR A 228 30.12 6.75 -3.53
N ILE A 229 30.24 6.01 -2.43
CA ILE A 229 31.52 5.48 -1.95
C ILE A 229 31.59 3.95 -2.04
N GLY A 230 30.77 3.35 -2.92
CA GLY A 230 30.77 1.91 -3.18
C GLY A 230 30.15 1.07 -2.06
N LYS A 231 29.24 1.63 -1.26
CA LYS A 231 28.53 0.91 -0.20
C LYS A 231 27.03 0.88 -0.48
N LEU A 232 26.49 -0.30 -0.72
CA LEU A 232 25.06 -0.51 -0.85
C LEU A 232 24.44 -0.82 0.52
N VAL A 233 23.72 0.14 1.07
CA VAL A 233 23.04 -0.03 2.35
C VAL A 233 21.59 -0.47 2.12
N TRP A 234 21.22 -1.61 2.69
CA TRP A 234 19.90 -2.19 2.52
C TRP A 234 19.15 -2.31 3.87
N ASN A 235 17.84 -2.13 3.84
CA ASN A 235 16.92 -2.29 4.98
C ASN A 235 17.25 -1.37 6.18
N ARG A 236 17.78 -0.17 5.92
CA ARG A 236 18.09 0.83 6.96
C ARG A 236 16.84 1.30 7.70
N LEU A 237 15.70 1.37 7.01
CA LEU A 237 14.44 1.85 7.56
C LEU A 237 13.36 0.77 7.47
N ARG A 238 12.56 0.68 8.51
CA ARG A 238 11.27 -0.02 8.50
C ARG A 238 10.13 0.99 8.56
N TYR A 239 9.03 0.64 7.93
CA TYR A 239 7.86 1.51 7.89
C TYR A 239 6.72 0.82 8.62
N LEU A 240 6.09 1.54 9.53
CA LEU A 240 4.96 1.09 10.34
C LEU A 240 3.80 2.06 10.13
N LYS A 241 2.58 1.55 10.14
CA LYS A 241 1.37 2.37 10.17
C LYS A 241 1.12 2.77 11.63
N ASP A 242 0.99 4.05 11.90
CA ASP A 242 0.62 4.56 13.22
C ASP A 242 -0.86 4.19 13.46
N PRO A 243 -1.18 3.44 14.52
CA PRO A 243 -2.55 3.01 14.78
C PRO A 243 -3.52 4.16 15.04
N ASN A 244 -3.04 5.28 15.59
CA ASN A 244 -3.89 6.42 15.95
C ASN A 244 -4.17 7.34 14.77
N THR A 245 -3.15 7.59 13.93
CA THR A 245 -3.25 8.56 12.82
C THR A 245 -3.42 7.90 11.46
N GLY A 246 -3.23 6.58 11.35
CA GLY A 246 -3.20 5.84 10.09
C GLY A 246 -2.01 6.17 9.18
N LYS A 247 -1.15 7.11 9.57
CA LYS A 247 -0.01 7.58 8.76
C LYS A 247 1.16 6.60 8.83
N ARG A 248 1.88 6.52 7.71
CA ARG A 248 3.10 5.72 7.61
C ARG A 248 4.27 6.42 8.31
N VAL A 249 4.80 5.81 9.36
CA VAL A 249 5.96 6.29 10.14
C VAL A 249 7.18 5.42 9.83
N SER A 250 8.34 6.05 9.61
CA SER A 250 9.61 5.35 9.41
C SER A 250 10.40 5.28 10.71
N LYS A 251 10.93 4.09 11.02
CA LYS A 251 11.87 3.87 12.13
C LYS A 251 13.18 3.29 11.60
N LEU A 252 14.31 3.66 12.20
CA LEU A 252 15.59 3.05 11.90
C LEU A 252 15.60 1.59 12.36
N ASN A 253 16.20 0.72 11.57
CA ASN A 253 16.52 -0.63 11.99
C ASN A 253 17.87 -0.65 12.71
N ASP A 254 18.04 -1.59 13.62
CA ASP A 254 19.29 -1.77 14.33
C ASP A 254 20.26 -2.63 13.50
N GLU A 255 21.46 -2.10 13.27
CA GLU A 255 22.53 -2.80 12.55
C GLU A 255 23.02 -4.03 13.33
N ARG A 256 23.04 -3.94 14.67
CA ARG A 256 23.56 -4.98 15.57
C ARG A 256 22.76 -6.27 15.51
N ILE A 257 21.46 -6.19 15.28
CA ILE A 257 20.57 -7.36 15.17
C ILE A 257 20.44 -7.88 13.73
N GLY A 258 21.30 -7.42 12.81
CA GLY A 258 21.32 -7.85 11.41
C GLY A 258 20.11 -7.43 10.56
N SER A 259 19.28 -6.53 11.08
CA SER A 259 18.12 -5.99 10.35
C SER A 259 18.53 -4.99 9.26
N PHE A 260 19.71 -4.41 9.38
CA PHE A 260 20.33 -3.45 8.48
C PHE A 260 21.67 -4.02 8.02
N ARG A 261 21.97 -3.94 6.73
CA ARG A 261 23.20 -4.51 6.16
C ARG A 261 23.84 -3.53 5.17
N THR A 262 25.17 -3.50 5.19
CA THR A 262 25.99 -2.75 4.24
C THR A 262 26.80 -3.74 3.40
N TYR A 263 26.73 -3.62 2.09
CA TYR A 263 27.49 -4.41 1.12
C TYR A 263 28.46 -3.50 0.39
N ARG A 264 29.68 -3.97 0.14
CA ARG A 264 30.61 -3.33 -0.79
C ARG A 264 30.25 -3.76 -2.22
N ILE A 265 30.20 -2.81 -3.14
CA ILE A 265 29.89 -3.01 -4.57
C ILE A 265 30.95 -2.36 -5.43
#